data_cfc4398082b3cd91e5bd9af5aa2bdb55
#
_entry.id   cfc4398082b3cd91e5bd9af5aa2bdb55
#
_cell.length_a   1.000
_cell.length_b   1.000
_cell.length_c   1.000
_cell.angle_alpha   90.00
_cell.angle_beta   90.00
_cell.angle_gamma   90.00
#
_symmetry.space_group_name_H-M   'P 1'
#
loop_
_entity.id
_entity.type
_entity.pdbx_description
1 polymer ?
#
loop_
_entity_poly.entity_id
_entity_poly.type
_entity_poly.pdbx_seq_one_letter_code
_entity_poly.pdbx_strand_id
1 'polypeptide(L)'
;MPHNSVGFNDPLSLALDVIGPKANPSRGEPVESSKVLFEDAFVEAGVWECTPGTFPSRRDGFREAVTIIKGSGSLRDADGNETPFVAGSALAIPEGWSGEWDIVETTRKVYVVSYTEPRA
;
A
#
# COMPACT_ATOMS: atom_id res chain seq x y z
N MET A 1 2.52 12.65 27.75
CA MET A 1 2.67 11.45 26.89
C MET A 1 4.07 11.41 26.33
N PRO A 2 4.76 10.28 26.42
CA PRO A 2 6.05 10.17 25.76
C PRO A 2 5.87 10.16 24.25
N HIS A 3 6.85 10.74 23.56
CA HIS A 3 6.91 10.78 22.10
C HIS A 3 8.05 9.85 21.64
N ASN A 4 7.81 8.55 21.78
CA ASN A 4 8.82 7.55 21.46
C ASN A 4 8.77 7.15 19.99
N SER A 5 9.95 6.87 19.42
CA SER A 5 10.00 6.24 18.11
C SER A 5 9.55 4.78 18.18
N VAL A 6 9.03 4.29 17.07
CA VAL A 6 8.61 2.89 16.91
C VAL A 6 9.21 2.35 15.62
N GLY A 7 9.36 1.04 15.52
CA GLY A 7 9.89 0.44 14.31
C GLY A 7 9.66 -1.05 14.24
N PHE A 8 9.64 -1.58 13.02
CA PHE A 8 9.75 -3.01 12.74
C PHE A 8 11.20 -3.29 12.34
N ASN A 9 11.85 -4.24 13.01
CA ASN A 9 13.24 -4.58 12.74
C ASN A 9 13.44 -5.27 11.39
N ASP A 10 12.43 -6.04 10.95
CA ASP A 10 12.51 -6.78 9.69
C ASP A 10 11.13 -6.79 9.02
N PRO A 11 10.77 -5.70 8.32
CA PRO A 11 9.47 -5.64 7.67
C PRO A 11 9.29 -6.68 6.56
N LEU A 12 10.39 -7.17 5.97
CA LEU A 12 10.31 -8.19 4.91
C LEU A 12 9.81 -9.54 5.46
N SER A 13 10.18 -9.91 6.67
CA SER A 13 9.82 -11.19 7.29
C SER A 13 8.71 -11.07 8.34
N LEU A 14 8.16 -9.88 8.53
CA LEU A 14 7.12 -9.64 9.52
C LEU A 14 5.87 -10.45 9.22
N ALA A 15 5.31 -11.11 10.25
CA ALA A 15 4.02 -11.77 10.13
C ALA A 15 2.91 -10.72 10.05
N LEU A 16 2.07 -10.81 9.02
CA LEU A 16 0.97 -9.88 8.77
C LEU A 16 -0.36 -10.53 9.11
N ASP A 17 -1.35 -9.71 9.42
CA ASP A 17 -2.72 -10.14 9.62
C ASP A 17 -3.47 -10.10 8.30
N VAL A 18 -4.13 -11.20 7.93
CA VAL A 18 -4.93 -11.25 6.70
C VAL A 18 -6.15 -10.36 6.85
N ILE A 19 -6.32 -9.44 5.89
CA ILE A 19 -7.51 -8.58 5.81
C ILE A 19 -8.60 -9.32 5.01
N GLY A 20 -8.24 -9.87 3.85
CA GLY A 20 -9.14 -10.59 2.99
C GLY A 20 -8.96 -10.26 1.51
N PRO A 21 -9.87 -10.75 0.65
CA PRO A 21 -9.77 -10.47 -0.78
C PRO A 21 -10.05 -9.00 -1.11
N LYS A 22 -9.38 -8.51 -2.15
CA LYS A 22 -9.65 -7.16 -2.68
C LYS A 22 -11.00 -7.17 -3.42
N ALA A 23 -11.69 -6.05 -3.37
CA ALA A 23 -12.99 -5.90 -4.03
C ALA A 23 -12.80 -5.65 -5.53
N ASN A 24 -13.70 -6.21 -6.33
CA ASN A 24 -13.84 -5.97 -7.76
C ASN A 24 -12.56 -6.19 -8.59
N PRO A 25 -11.84 -7.32 -8.39
CA PRO A 25 -10.66 -7.55 -9.20
C PRO A 25 -11.03 -7.76 -10.66
N SER A 26 -10.23 -7.21 -11.57
CA SER A 26 -10.36 -7.46 -13.00
C SER A 26 -9.51 -8.65 -13.45
N ARG A 27 -8.60 -9.12 -12.60
CA ARG A 27 -7.75 -10.30 -12.84
C ARG A 27 -7.39 -10.94 -11.50
N GLY A 28 -7.49 -12.28 -11.45
CA GLY A 28 -7.09 -13.05 -10.28
C GLY A 28 -8.00 -12.87 -9.07
N GLU A 29 -7.52 -13.35 -7.94
CA GLU A 29 -8.21 -13.25 -6.65
C GLU A 29 -7.22 -12.73 -5.60
N PRO A 30 -6.78 -11.45 -5.73
CA PRO A 30 -5.77 -10.91 -4.83
C PRO A 30 -6.27 -10.79 -3.39
N VAL A 31 -5.44 -11.22 -2.45
CA VAL A 31 -5.71 -11.18 -1.02
C VAL A 31 -4.69 -10.26 -0.36
N GLU A 32 -5.19 -9.34 0.47
CA GLU A 32 -4.33 -8.39 1.17
C GLU A 32 -4.16 -8.74 2.64
N SER A 33 -2.98 -8.39 3.17
CA SER A 33 -2.61 -8.55 4.56
C SER A 33 -1.83 -7.31 5.00
N SER A 34 -1.88 -6.97 6.28
CA SER A 34 -1.15 -5.80 6.76
C SER A 34 -0.84 -5.88 8.25
N LYS A 35 0.05 -4.98 8.66
CA LYS A 35 0.36 -4.70 10.06
C LYS A 35 0.63 -3.22 10.22
N VAL A 36 -0.17 -2.55 11.05
CA VAL A 36 0.02 -1.13 11.32
C VAL A 36 1.19 -0.97 12.30
N LEU A 37 2.12 -0.08 11.96
CA LEU A 37 3.24 0.30 12.83
C LEU A 37 2.86 1.46 13.74
N PHE A 38 2.21 2.46 13.16
CA PHE A 38 1.90 3.70 13.87
C PHE A 38 0.68 4.35 13.20
N GLU A 39 -0.22 4.90 13.99
CA GLU A 39 -1.29 5.72 13.45
C GLU A 39 -1.71 6.79 14.46
N ASP A 40 -2.11 7.94 13.93
CA ASP A 40 -2.75 9.02 14.67
C ASP A 40 -3.79 9.68 13.75
N ALA A 41 -4.25 10.88 14.13
CA ALA A 41 -5.28 11.58 13.34
C ALA A 41 -4.78 11.99 11.93
N PHE A 42 -3.48 12.07 11.70
CA PHE A 42 -2.89 12.60 10.47
C PHE A 42 -2.15 11.57 9.63
N VAL A 43 -1.67 10.51 10.22
CA VAL A 43 -0.74 9.57 9.58
C VAL A 43 -1.07 8.14 9.95
N GLU A 44 -0.94 7.25 8.98
CA GLU A 44 -0.88 5.80 9.23
C GLU A 44 0.36 5.25 8.51
N ALA A 45 1.16 4.47 9.21
CA ALA A 45 2.33 3.82 8.63
C ALA A 45 2.33 2.34 8.97
N GLY A 46 2.80 1.51 8.05
CA GLY A 46 2.81 0.07 8.28
C GLY A 46 3.41 -0.71 7.14
N VAL A 47 3.11 -2.01 7.14
CA VAL A 47 3.51 -2.96 6.11
C VAL A 47 2.26 -3.60 5.54
N TRP A 48 2.20 -3.70 4.22
CA TRP A 48 1.08 -4.29 3.49
C TRP A 48 1.62 -5.27 2.46
N GLU A 49 0.88 -6.34 2.24
CA GLU A 49 1.20 -7.35 1.23
C GLU A 49 -0.05 -7.73 0.47
N CYS A 50 0.11 -8.03 -0.83
CA CYS A 50 -1.00 -8.51 -1.65
C CYS A 50 -0.51 -9.58 -2.61
N THR A 51 -1.31 -10.64 -2.73
CA THR A 51 -1.06 -11.72 -3.68
C THR A 51 -1.45 -11.29 -5.11
N PRO A 52 -1.01 -12.03 -6.16
CA PRO A 52 -1.22 -11.59 -7.54
C PRO A 52 -2.66 -11.33 -7.94
N GLY A 53 -2.85 -10.28 -8.73
CA GLY A 53 -4.13 -9.90 -9.30
C GLY A 53 -4.15 -8.42 -9.65
N THR A 54 -5.24 -7.98 -10.29
CA THR A 54 -5.47 -6.59 -10.68
C THR A 54 -6.76 -6.11 -10.04
N PHE A 55 -6.71 -4.97 -9.35
CA PHE A 55 -7.86 -4.43 -8.65
C PHE A 55 -7.88 -2.91 -8.64
N PRO A 56 -9.07 -2.29 -8.59
CA PRO A 56 -9.19 -0.84 -8.53
C PRO A 56 -8.78 -0.32 -7.14
N SER A 57 -8.27 0.90 -7.13
CA SER A 57 -7.84 1.57 -5.90
C SER A 57 -8.00 3.08 -6.03
N ARG A 58 -8.20 3.75 -4.91
CA ARG A 58 -8.41 5.20 -4.82
C ARG A 58 -7.66 5.77 -3.64
N ARG A 59 -7.38 7.07 -3.73
CA ARG A 59 -6.76 7.83 -2.63
C ARG A 59 -7.63 9.05 -2.32
N ASP A 60 -8.81 8.79 -1.74
CA ASP A 60 -9.78 9.83 -1.40
C ASP A 60 -9.48 10.37 -0.01
N GLY A 61 -9.00 11.62 0.05
CA GLY A 61 -8.72 12.30 1.31
C GLY A 61 -7.37 11.96 1.93
N PHE A 62 -6.50 11.28 1.19
CA PHE A 62 -5.15 10.95 1.65
C PHE A 62 -4.19 10.75 0.47
N ARG A 63 -2.90 10.80 0.79
CA ARG A 63 -1.80 10.51 -0.12
C ARG A 63 -0.93 9.44 0.49
N GLU A 64 -0.16 8.75 -0.33
CA GLU A 64 0.64 7.63 0.14
C GLU A 64 2.06 7.67 -0.43
N ALA A 65 3.03 7.43 0.44
CA ALA A 65 4.42 7.18 0.06
C ALA A 65 4.71 5.70 0.28
N VAL A 66 5.30 5.05 -0.71
CA VAL A 66 5.47 3.59 -0.74
C VAL A 66 6.92 3.24 -1.06
N THR A 67 7.46 2.28 -0.32
CA THR A 67 8.68 1.56 -0.70
C THR A 67 8.31 0.09 -0.91
N ILE A 68 8.54 -0.41 -2.12
CA ILE A 68 8.33 -1.83 -2.43
C ILE A 68 9.54 -2.59 -1.91
N ILE A 69 9.31 -3.60 -1.07
CA ILE A 69 10.40 -4.41 -0.50
C ILE A 69 10.39 -5.84 -1.03
N LYS A 70 9.32 -6.23 -1.76
CA LYS A 70 9.20 -7.56 -2.35
C LYS A 70 8.18 -7.50 -3.49
N GLY A 71 8.43 -8.26 -4.55
CA GLY A 71 7.47 -8.46 -5.63
C GLY A 71 7.65 -7.54 -6.82
N SER A 72 6.68 -7.57 -7.73
CA SER A 72 6.69 -6.81 -8.96
C SER A 72 5.28 -6.57 -9.49
N GLY A 73 5.12 -5.53 -10.26
CA GLY A 73 3.85 -5.17 -10.87
C GLY A 73 3.87 -3.75 -11.43
N SER A 74 2.71 -3.12 -11.48
CA SER A 74 2.59 -1.74 -11.91
C SER A 74 1.37 -1.06 -11.28
N LEU A 75 1.43 0.27 -11.21
CA LEU A 75 0.26 1.11 -11.00
C LEU A 75 -0.20 1.61 -12.35
N ARG A 76 -1.51 1.57 -12.60
CA ARG A 76 -2.09 2.15 -13.82
C ARG A 76 -3.01 3.29 -13.40
N ASP A 77 -2.66 4.50 -13.86
CA ASP A 77 -3.47 5.69 -13.60
C ASP A 77 -4.76 5.66 -14.43
N ALA A 78 -5.76 6.45 -14.04
CA ALA A 78 -7.03 6.51 -14.75
C ALA A 78 -6.88 6.93 -16.23
N ASP A 79 -5.84 7.69 -16.57
CA ASP A 79 -5.55 8.11 -17.95
C ASP A 79 -4.77 7.04 -18.75
N GLY A 80 -4.47 5.89 -18.14
CA GLY A 80 -3.76 4.78 -18.78
C GLY A 80 -2.25 4.80 -18.63
N ASN A 81 -1.67 5.83 -17.99
CA ASN A 81 -0.23 5.86 -17.73
C ASN A 81 0.14 4.80 -16.70
N GLU A 82 1.22 4.05 -16.95
CA GLU A 82 1.69 2.99 -16.07
C GLU A 82 3.01 3.34 -15.39
N THR A 83 3.07 3.02 -14.09
CA THR A 83 4.30 3.12 -13.30
C THR A 83 4.67 1.71 -12.84
N PRO A 84 5.68 1.08 -13.45
CA PRO A 84 6.12 -0.25 -13.03
C PRO A 84 6.89 -0.19 -11.72
N PHE A 85 6.85 -1.27 -10.96
CA PHE A 85 7.62 -1.39 -9.73
C PHE A 85 8.22 -2.78 -9.56
N VAL A 86 9.32 -2.83 -8.84
CA VAL A 86 10.01 -4.04 -8.38
C VAL A 86 10.48 -3.78 -6.94
N ALA A 87 11.02 -4.81 -6.30
CA ALA A 87 11.63 -4.62 -4.99
C ALA A 87 12.69 -3.51 -5.07
N GLY A 88 12.62 -2.54 -4.15
CA GLY A 88 13.48 -1.36 -4.13
C GLY A 88 12.85 -0.12 -4.75
N SER A 89 11.74 -0.24 -5.46
CA SER A 89 11.04 0.92 -6.03
C SER A 89 10.44 1.81 -4.94
N ALA A 90 10.52 3.11 -5.16
CA ALA A 90 9.81 4.11 -4.36
C ALA A 90 8.67 4.68 -5.21
N LEU A 91 7.48 4.77 -4.64
CA LEU A 91 6.29 5.28 -5.31
C LEU A 91 5.67 6.40 -4.49
N ALA A 92 5.05 7.35 -5.17
CA ALA A 92 4.20 8.35 -4.53
C ALA A 92 2.84 8.33 -5.22
N ILE A 93 1.79 8.21 -4.42
CA ILE A 93 0.41 8.17 -4.92
C ILE A 93 -0.30 9.40 -4.37
N PRO A 94 -0.61 10.40 -5.24
CA PRO A 94 -1.17 11.66 -4.78
C PRO A 94 -2.62 11.51 -4.32
N GLU A 95 -3.05 12.45 -3.50
CA GLU A 95 -4.46 12.57 -3.11
C GLU A 95 -5.31 12.80 -4.37
N GLY A 96 -6.46 12.16 -4.41
CA GLY A 96 -7.34 12.21 -5.58
C GLY A 96 -7.03 11.16 -6.67
N TRP A 97 -5.95 10.40 -6.51
CA TRP A 97 -5.61 9.35 -7.47
C TRP A 97 -6.69 8.27 -7.50
N SER A 98 -7.01 7.83 -8.71
CA SER A 98 -7.77 6.60 -8.94
C SER A 98 -7.11 5.82 -10.06
N GLY A 99 -7.14 4.50 -9.95
CA GLY A 99 -6.50 3.64 -10.93
C GLY A 99 -6.53 2.19 -10.49
N GLU A 100 -5.56 1.42 -10.94
CA GLU A 100 -5.46 0.01 -10.60
C GLU A 100 -4.05 -0.35 -10.12
N TRP A 101 -4.00 -1.29 -9.17
CA TRP A 101 -2.81 -2.05 -8.85
C TRP A 101 -2.84 -3.32 -9.70
N ASP A 102 -1.76 -3.59 -10.40
CA ASP A 102 -1.54 -4.85 -11.11
C ASP A 102 -0.38 -5.57 -10.43
N ILE A 103 -0.71 -6.56 -9.61
CA ILE A 103 0.28 -7.35 -8.86
C ILE A 103 0.63 -8.58 -9.70
N VAL A 104 1.88 -8.65 -10.16
CA VAL A 104 2.38 -9.79 -10.94
C VAL A 104 2.95 -10.86 -10.03
N GLU A 105 3.83 -10.47 -9.10
CA GLU A 105 4.35 -11.33 -8.05
C GLU A 105 3.90 -10.77 -6.71
N THR A 106 3.63 -11.64 -5.72
CA THR A 106 3.23 -11.19 -4.39
C THR A 106 4.09 -10.01 -3.95
N THR A 107 3.44 -8.89 -3.67
CA THR A 107 4.09 -7.60 -3.41
C THR A 107 3.93 -7.21 -1.97
N ARG A 108 5.04 -6.85 -1.35
CA ARG A 108 5.05 -6.27 0.00
C ARG A 108 5.62 -4.87 -0.06
N LYS A 109 4.96 -3.95 0.64
CA LYS A 109 5.38 -2.56 0.71
C LYS A 109 5.44 -2.08 2.16
N VAL A 110 6.35 -1.15 2.41
CA VAL A 110 6.31 -0.27 3.58
C VAL A 110 5.63 1.00 3.11
N TYR A 111 4.62 1.46 3.85
CA TYR A 111 3.81 2.59 3.41
C TYR A 111 3.66 3.64 4.52
N VAL A 112 3.48 4.88 4.09
CA VAL A 112 3.04 5.98 4.93
C VAL A 112 1.90 6.67 4.22
N VAL A 113 0.75 6.74 4.89
CA VAL A 113 -0.45 7.46 4.45
C VAL A 113 -0.56 8.73 5.25
N SER A 114 -0.80 9.85 4.56
CA SER A 114 -1.01 11.16 5.18
C SER A 114 -2.39 11.66 4.80
N TYR A 115 -3.22 11.94 5.81
CA TYR A 115 -4.60 12.38 5.61
C TYR A 115 -4.64 13.88 5.33
N THR A 116 -5.50 14.27 4.37
CA THR A 116 -5.71 15.68 4.02
C THR A 116 -6.31 16.43 5.21
N GLU A 117 -7.23 15.76 5.92
CA GLU A 117 -7.84 16.29 7.14
C GLU A 117 -7.68 15.27 8.27
N PRO A 118 -7.60 15.71 9.54
CA PRO A 118 -7.42 14.78 10.64
C PRO A 118 -8.61 13.82 10.75
N ARG A 119 -8.31 12.54 10.98
CA ARG A 119 -9.33 11.53 11.25
C ARG A 119 -9.77 11.59 12.70
N ALA A 120 -11.04 11.30 12.91
CA ALA A 120 -11.61 11.21 14.24
C ALA A 120 -11.05 10.01 15.01
#